data_13b1628e5a7a6081e088bd5b26f6f29c
#
_entry.id   13b1628e5a7a6081e088bd5b26f6f29c
#
_cell.length_a   1.000
_cell.length_b   1.000
_cell.length_c   1.000
_cell.angle_alpha   90.00
_cell.angle_beta   90.00
_cell.angle_gamma   90.00
#
_symmetry.space_group_name_H-M   'P 1'
#
loop_
_entity.id
_entity.type
_entity.pdbx_description
1 polymer ?
#
loop_
_entity_poly.entity_id
_entity_poly.type
_entity_poly.pdbx_seq_one_letter_code
_entity_poly.pdbx_strand_id
1 'polypeptide(L)'
;MPGARVASGDRVTLRTVEAEDVPFLQRAGANPEIRYPLGNPLRNREQYEISDERTAPDGFLVCLEGEGTPELLGDDFEDHDLRRIGQVSVADAHYKRPELGYWLVPEVHGEGYGTESVALAVDYVFRQYDTPAVGAGAFDHNDASRRLLESLGFVEEGRRRKFMFVDGAYRDMVQYGLLREEWVEAVDSER
;
A
#
# COMPACT_ATOMS: atom_id res chain seq x y z
N MET A 1 -10.55 -16.94 -8.70
CA MET A 1 -10.51 -15.85 -9.71
C MET A 1 -9.96 -14.59 -9.02
N PRO A 2 -9.07 -13.84 -9.67
CA PRO A 2 -8.58 -12.62 -9.05
C PRO A 2 -9.76 -11.68 -8.74
N GLY A 3 -9.63 -10.91 -7.65
CA GLY A 3 -10.65 -9.94 -7.22
C GLY A 3 -10.99 -8.91 -8.30
N ALA A 4 -12.09 -8.19 -8.10
CA ALA A 4 -12.55 -7.19 -9.06
C ALA A 4 -11.50 -6.07 -9.23
N ARG A 5 -11.32 -5.63 -10.49
CA ARG A 5 -10.43 -4.50 -10.81
C ARG A 5 -11.05 -3.20 -10.30
N VAL A 6 -10.32 -2.47 -9.47
CA VAL A 6 -10.75 -1.20 -8.85
C VAL A 6 -10.17 0.00 -9.60
N ALA A 7 -8.88 -0.07 -9.95
CA ALA A 7 -8.19 0.97 -10.70
C ALA A 7 -7.11 0.36 -11.59
N SER A 8 -6.76 1.04 -12.68
CA SER A 8 -5.68 0.64 -13.60
C SER A 8 -4.78 1.82 -13.89
N GLY A 9 -3.49 1.61 -13.75
CA GLY A 9 -2.43 2.49 -14.23
C GLY A 9 -1.82 1.99 -15.54
N ASP A 10 -0.61 2.40 -15.81
CA ASP A 10 0.12 2.00 -17.02
C ASP A 10 0.64 0.55 -16.91
N ARG A 11 1.08 0.16 -15.73
CA ARG A 11 1.77 -1.12 -15.48
C ARG A 11 1.15 -1.93 -14.33
N VAL A 12 0.45 -1.28 -13.41
CA VAL A 12 -0.17 -1.93 -12.26
C VAL A 12 -1.68 -1.79 -12.26
N THR A 13 -2.35 -2.75 -11.65
CA THR A 13 -3.78 -2.70 -11.34
C THR A 13 -3.99 -2.83 -9.84
N LEU A 14 -4.99 -2.12 -9.32
CA LEU A 14 -5.52 -2.33 -7.99
C LEU A 14 -6.76 -3.22 -8.07
N ARG A 15 -6.82 -4.27 -7.25
CA ARG A 15 -7.93 -5.23 -7.21
C ARG A 15 -8.43 -5.45 -5.79
N THR A 16 -9.69 -5.84 -5.65
CA THR A 16 -10.22 -6.26 -4.35
C THR A 16 -9.46 -7.47 -3.81
N VAL A 17 -9.31 -7.52 -2.48
CA VAL A 17 -8.70 -8.66 -1.79
C VAL A 17 -9.76 -9.74 -1.57
N GLU A 18 -9.48 -10.96 -2.03
CA GLU A 18 -10.37 -12.11 -1.89
C GLU A 18 -9.76 -13.17 -0.96
N ALA A 19 -10.56 -14.13 -0.53
CA ALA A 19 -10.10 -15.18 0.40
C ALA A 19 -8.92 -16.01 -0.15
N GLU A 20 -8.82 -16.15 -1.46
CA GLU A 20 -7.73 -16.85 -2.15
C GLU A 20 -6.39 -16.09 -2.09
N ASP A 21 -6.42 -14.79 -1.75
CA ASP A 21 -5.21 -13.95 -1.63
C ASP A 21 -4.56 -14.04 -0.25
N VAL A 22 -5.28 -14.56 0.74
CA VAL A 22 -4.81 -14.70 2.13
C VAL A 22 -3.46 -15.43 2.23
N PRO A 23 -3.20 -16.53 1.51
CA PRO A 23 -1.89 -17.17 1.54
C PRO A 23 -0.75 -16.27 1.07
N PHE A 24 -0.95 -15.45 0.04
CA PHE A 24 0.02 -14.47 -0.43
C PHE A 24 0.28 -13.40 0.64
N LEU A 25 -0.78 -12.80 1.19
CA LEU A 25 -0.70 -11.77 2.23
C LEU A 25 0.02 -12.31 3.49
N GLN A 26 -0.27 -13.55 3.90
CA GLN A 26 0.38 -14.19 5.04
C GLN A 26 1.87 -14.41 4.80
N ARG A 27 2.27 -14.94 3.63
CA ARG A 27 3.68 -15.14 3.29
C ARG A 27 4.44 -13.80 3.25
N ALA A 28 3.86 -12.79 2.60
CA ALA A 28 4.42 -11.44 2.54
C ALA A 28 4.56 -10.81 3.95
N GLY A 29 3.52 -10.90 4.78
CA GLY A 29 3.54 -10.40 6.16
C GLY A 29 4.50 -11.16 7.08
N ALA A 30 4.94 -12.36 6.73
CA ALA A 30 5.98 -13.10 7.44
C ALA A 30 7.40 -12.69 6.99
N ASN A 31 7.56 -12.11 5.79
CA ASN A 31 8.86 -11.67 5.27
C ASN A 31 9.41 -10.50 6.10
N PRO A 32 10.61 -10.61 6.71
CA PRO A 32 11.21 -9.53 7.51
C PRO A 32 11.42 -8.23 6.73
N GLU A 33 11.75 -8.30 5.42
CA GLU A 33 11.97 -7.13 4.57
C GLU A 33 10.68 -6.31 4.32
N ILE A 34 9.52 -6.94 4.47
CA ILE A 34 8.21 -6.25 4.41
C ILE A 34 7.74 -5.88 5.82
N ARG A 35 7.83 -6.84 6.75
CA ARG A 35 7.25 -6.71 8.08
C ARG A 35 7.92 -5.62 8.93
N TYR A 36 9.26 -5.55 8.94
CA TYR A 36 9.97 -4.55 9.76
C TYR A 36 9.75 -3.11 9.28
N PRO A 37 9.83 -2.80 7.97
CA PRO A 37 9.48 -1.46 7.49
C PRO A 37 8.04 -1.01 7.77
N LEU A 38 7.12 -1.96 7.99
CA LEU A 38 5.72 -1.68 8.35
C LEU A 38 5.48 -1.68 9.88
N GLY A 39 6.40 -2.25 10.67
CA GLY A 39 6.20 -2.44 12.11
C GLY A 39 5.12 -3.46 12.45
N ASN A 40 4.73 -4.34 11.52
CA ASN A 40 3.63 -5.27 11.70
C ASN A 40 4.05 -6.48 12.55
N PRO A 41 3.16 -6.96 13.47
CA PRO A 41 3.37 -8.23 14.14
C PRO A 41 3.21 -9.41 13.18
N LEU A 42 3.82 -10.55 13.52
CA LEU A 42 3.51 -11.81 12.83
C LEU A 42 2.05 -12.18 13.07
N ARG A 43 1.36 -12.60 12.01
CA ARG A 43 -0.03 -13.06 12.05
C ARG A 43 -0.14 -14.46 11.45
N ASN A 44 -0.99 -15.30 12.04
CA ASN A 44 -1.37 -16.58 11.46
C ASN A 44 -2.52 -16.38 10.44
N ARG A 45 -2.90 -17.44 9.72
CA ARG A 45 -3.95 -17.38 8.69
C ARG A 45 -5.28 -16.88 9.23
N GLU A 46 -5.71 -17.40 10.37
CA GLU A 46 -6.97 -17.02 11.00
C GLU A 46 -7.05 -15.52 11.32
N GLN A 47 -5.92 -14.92 11.73
CA GLN A 47 -5.82 -13.48 12.01
C GLN A 47 -5.88 -12.59 10.74
N TYR A 48 -5.63 -13.15 9.56
CA TYR A 48 -5.88 -12.47 8.29
C TYR A 48 -7.32 -12.60 7.82
N GLU A 49 -8.01 -13.70 8.19
CA GLU A 49 -9.41 -13.97 7.83
C GLU A 49 -10.41 -13.22 8.74
N ILE A 50 -10.02 -12.91 9.98
CA ILE A 50 -10.84 -12.15 10.94
C ILE A 50 -10.58 -10.64 10.74
N SER A 51 -11.02 -10.08 9.64
CA SER A 51 -11.14 -8.63 9.54
C SER A 51 -12.56 -8.21 9.94
N ASP A 52 -12.69 -7.37 10.96
CA ASP A 52 -13.96 -6.74 11.27
C ASP A 52 -14.38 -5.83 10.12
N GLU A 53 -15.42 -6.20 9.38
CA GLU A 53 -15.93 -5.48 8.20
C GLU A 53 -16.19 -3.98 8.45
N ARG A 54 -16.36 -3.57 9.72
CA ARG A 54 -16.60 -2.17 10.09
C ARG A 54 -15.33 -1.35 10.30
N THR A 55 -14.21 -2.00 10.53
CA THR A 55 -12.92 -1.36 10.83
C THR A 55 -11.82 -1.79 9.87
N ALA A 56 -12.10 -2.74 8.98
CA ALA A 56 -11.16 -3.15 7.95
C ALA A 56 -10.89 -1.95 7.02
N PRO A 57 -9.62 -1.61 6.77
CA PRO A 57 -9.30 -0.63 5.76
C PRO A 57 -9.74 -1.15 4.39
N ASP A 58 -10.15 -0.26 3.47
CA ASP A 58 -10.23 -0.62 2.07
C ASP A 58 -8.86 -1.13 1.64
N GLY A 59 -8.77 -2.41 1.34
CA GLY A 59 -7.53 -3.08 0.98
C GLY A 59 -7.55 -3.50 -0.49
N PHE A 60 -6.49 -3.14 -1.22
CA PHE A 60 -6.35 -3.50 -2.62
C PHE A 60 -5.07 -4.27 -2.84
N LEU A 61 -5.16 -5.38 -3.56
CA LEU A 61 -3.98 -6.03 -4.12
C LEU A 61 -3.40 -5.16 -5.22
N VAL A 62 -2.08 -5.05 -5.23
CA VAL A 62 -1.31 -4.51 -6.35
C VAL A 62 -0.90 -5.66 -7.23
N CYS A 63 -1.29 -5.61 -8.49
CA CYS A 63 -1.05 -6.67 -9.46
C CYS A 63 -0.38 -6.14 -10.73
N LEU A 64 0.49 -6.96 -11.32
CA LEU A 64 0.94 -6.82 -12.71
C LEU A 64 0.10 -7.74 -13.58
N GLU A 65 -0.23 -7.28 -14.78
CA GLU A 65 -0.95 -8.05 -15.80
C GLU A 65 -0.06 -8.17 -17.06
N GLY A 66 -0.02 -9.36 -17.69
CA GLY A 66 0.65 -9.59 -18.96
C GLY A 66 1.58 -10.79 -19.01
N GLU A 67 1.89 -11.24 -20.22
CA GLU A 67 2.82 -12.35 -20.50
C GLU A 67 4.24 -12.01 -20.01
N GLY A 68 4.89 -12.96 -19.33
CA GLY A 68 6.31 -12.87 -18.96
C GLY A 68 6.59 -12.27 -17.58
N THR A 69 5.58 -12.12 -16.71
CA THR A 69 5.83 -11.77 -15.31
C THR A 69 6.61 -12.90 -14.60
N PRO A 70 7.78 -12.62 -13.98
CA PRO A 70 8.57 -13.65 -13.30
C PRO A 70 7.79 -14.34 -12.18
N GLU A 71 8.03 -15.63 -11.97
CA GLU A 71 7.52 -16.39 -10.83
C GLU A 71 8.00 -15.77 -9.51
N LEU A 72 7.09 -15.40 -8.62
CA LEU A 72 7.40 -14.86 -7.30
C LEU A 72 6.77 -15.69 -6.18
N LEU A 73 7.55 -15.93 -5.14
CA LEU A 73 7.10 -16.50 -3.86
C LEU A 73 6.16 -17.72 -3.97
N GLY A 74 6.46 -18.66 -4.92
CA GLY A 74 5.72 -19.91 -5.06
C GLY A 74 4.22 -19.70 -5.31
N ASP A 75 3.90 -18.98 -6.37
CA ASP A 75 2.53 -18.84 -6.85
C ASP A 75 2.04 -20.20 -7.40
N ASP A 76 1.27 -20.93 -6.59
CA ASP A 76 0.57 -22.15 -7.00
C ASP A 76 -0.76 -21.82 -7.74
N PHE A 77 -0.93 -20.60 -8.26
CA PHE A 77 -2.18 -20.16 -8.86
C PHE A 77 -2.14 -20.23 -10.39
N GLU A 78 -3.14 -20.94 -10.95
CA GLU A 78 -3.31 -21.21 -12.38
C GLU A 78 -3.67 -19.98 -13.24
N ASP A 79 -3.63 -18.76 -12.70
CA ASP A 79 -3.88 -17.54 -13.48
C ASP A 79 -2.55 -16.96 -13.97
N HIS A 80 -2.04 -17.52 -15.05
CA HIS A 80 -0.73 -17.24 -15.63
C HIS A 80 -0.53 -15.79 -16.09
N ASP A 81 -1.60 -14.97 -16.10
CA ASP A 81 -1.58 -13.60 -16.59
C ASP A 81 -1.62 -12.54 -15.48
N LEU A 82 -1.77 -12.94 -14.20
CA LEU A 82 -1.89 -12.02 -13.07
C LEU A 82 -0.87 -12.32 -11.98
N ARG A 83 -0.05 -11.34 -11.67
CA ARG A 83 0.97 -11.45 -10.62
C ARG A 83 0.69 -10.48 -9.48
N ARG A 84 0.48 -11.00 -8.27
CA ARG A 84 0.36 -10.22 -7.05
C ARG A 84 1.73 -9.71 -6.61
N ILE A 85 1.91 -8.41 -6.51
CA ILE A 85 3.20 -7.81 -6.13
C ILE A 85 3.14 -7.03 -4.82
N GLY A 86 1.96 -6.83 -4.23
CA GLY A 86 1.84 -6.08 -2.99
C GLY A 86 0.41 -5.76 -2.61
N GLN A 87 0.29 -4.82 -1.69
CA GLN A 87 -0.98 -4.32 -1.19
C GLN A 87 -0.91 -2.81 -0.94
N VAL A 88 -2.01 -2.11 -1.19
CA VAL A 88 -2.29 -0.77 -0.69
C VAL A 88 -3.56 -0.84 0.15
N SER A 89 -3.60 -0.13 1.27
CA SER A 89 -4.76 -0.03 2.15
C SER A 89 -5.10 1.43 2.44
N VAL A 90 -6.40 1.69 2.62
CA VAL A 90 -6.94 3.00 3.01
C VAL A 90 -7.66 2.82 4.34
N ALA A 91 -7.07 3.29 5.42
CA ALA A 91 -7.66 3.22 6.75
C ALA A 91 -8.40 4.51 7.10
N ASP A 92 -9.33 4.41 8.05
CA ASP A 92 -10.02 5.56 8.67
C ASP A 92 -10.91 6.44 7.76
N ALA A 93 -11.10 6.08 6.49
CA ALA A 93 -11.75 6.91 5.47
C ALA A 93 -13.17 7.39 5.83
N HIS A 94 -13.90 6.64 6.65
CA HIS A 94 -15.25 6.97 7.11
C HIS A 94 -15.31 7.75 8.42
N TYR A 95 -14.18 7.92 9.08
CA TYR A 95 -14.12 8.46 10.45
C TYR A 95 -13.30 9.76 10.55
N LYS A 96 -12.18 9.83 9.87
CA LYS A 96 -11.27 10.99 9.85
C LYS A 96 -10.52 11.04 8.52
N ARG A 97 -9.44 11.82 8.44
CA ARG A 97 -8.57 11.84 7.26
C ARG A 97 -8.09 10.42 6.93
N PRO A 98 -8.32 9.94 5.71
CA PRO A 98 -7.82 8.63 5.27
C PRO A 98 -6.31 8.52 5.41
N GLU A 99 -5.84 7.35 5.85
CA GLU A 99 -4.42 7.04 5.99
C GLU A 99 -4.05 5.88 5.05
N LEU A 100 -3.06 6.11 4.19
CA LEU A 100 -2.54 5.09 3.29
C LEU A 100 -1.48 4.24 3.98
N GLY A 101 -1.62 2.91 3.80
CA GLY A 101 -0.57 1.94 4.08
C GLY A 101 -0.25 1.16 2.81
N TYR A 102 1.01 0.82 2.56
CA TYR A 102 1.39 0.08 1.36
C TYR A 102 2.69 -0.69 1.54
N TRP A 103 2.81 -1.75 0.78
CA TRP A 103 4.03 -2.53 0.64
C TRP A 103 4.04 -3.28 -0.69
N LEU A 104 5.22 -3.53 -1.20
CA LEU A 104 5.46 -4.41 -2.33
C LEU A 104 6.46 -5.49 -1.95
N VAL A 105 6.44 -6.62 -2.67
CA VAL A 105 7.46 -7.65 -2.54
C VAL A 105 8.82 -7.10 -2.96
N PRO A 106 9.92 -7.48 -2.26
CA PRO A 106 11.26 -6.90 -2.50
C PRO A 106 11.74 -7.02 -3.95
N GLU A 107 11.35 -8.08 -4.63
CA GLU A 107 11.77 -8.42 -5.99
C GLU A 107 11.38 -7.38 -7.05
N VAL A 108 10.42 -6.50 -6.73
CA VAL A 108 9.94 -5.45 -7.64
C VAL A 108 10.28 -4.04 -7.14
N HIS A 109 11.11 -3.92 -6.12
CA HIS A 109 11.53 -2.62 -5.62
C HIS A 109 12.41 -1.89 -6.64
N GLY A 110 12.31 -0.56 -6.67
CA GLY A 110 13.10 0.29 -7.57
C GLY A 110 12.53 0.44 -8.98
N GLU A 111 11.50 -0.31 -9.35
CA GLU A 111 10.90 -0.30 -10.69
C GLU A 111 9.78 0.77 -10.87
N GLY A 112 9.47 1.52 -9.80
CA GLY A 112 8.43 2.56 -9.83
C GLY A 112 7.00 2.07 -9.59
N TYR A 113 6.78 0.77 -9.43
CA TYR A 113 5.44 0.21 -9.18
C TYR A 113 4.79 0.73 -7.89
N GLY A 114 5.60 0.99 -6.85
CA GLY A 114 5.12 1.57 -5.60
C GLY A 114 4.52 2.96 -5.78
N THR A 115 5.22 3.82 -6.51
CA THR A 115 4.75 5.18 -6.81
C THR A 115 3.44 5.15 -7.58
N GLU A 116 3.37 4.32 -8.63
CA GLU A 116 2.16 4.16 -9.44
C GLU A 116 0.99 3.60 -8.62
N SER A 117 1.23 2.61 -7.76
CA SER A 117 0.21 2.02 -6.90
C SER A 117 -0.37 3.02 -5.90
N VAL A 118 0.49 3.82 -5.27
CA VAL A 118 0.07 4.84 -4.30
C VAL A 118 -0.67 5.97 -4.99
N ALA A 119 -0.23 6.38 -6.19
CA ALA A 119 -0.94 7.39 -7.00
C ALA A 119 -2.38 6.94 -7.32
N LEU A 120 -2.56 5.69 -7.76
CA LEU A 120 -3.90 5.11 -8.00
C LEU A 120 -4.76 5.09 -6.73
N ALA A 121 -4.16 4.81 -5.57
CA ALA A 121 -4.88 4.81 -4.30
C ALA A 121 -5.26 6.23 -3.86
N VAL A 122 -4.41 7.23 -4.09
CA VAL A 122 -4.74 8.67 -3.86
C VAL A 122 -5.91 9.09 -4.74
N ASP A 123 -5.87 8.76 -6.03
CA ASP A 123 -6.99 9.00 -6.96
C ASP A 123 -8.29 8.35 -6.47
N TYR A 124 -8.22 7.08 -6.04
CA TYR A 124 -9.35 6.36 -5.47
C TYR A 124 -9.93 7.10 -4.27
N VAL A 125 -9.06 7.48 -3.29
CA VAL A 125 -9.50 8.19 -2.08
C VAL A 125 -10.22 9.48 -2.44
N PHE A 126 -9.65 10.31 -3.29
CA PHE A 126 -10.25 11.61 -3.63
C PHE A 126 -11.51 11.51 -4.51
N ARG A 127 -11.72 10.39 -5.22
CA ARG A 127 -12.95 10.13 -5.96
C ARG A 127 -14.05 9.51 -5.10
N GLN A 128 -13.67 8.64 -4.15
CA GLN A 128 -14.61 7.86 -3.36
C GLN A 128 -15.07 8.59 -2.10
N TYR A 129 -14.19 9.40 -1.49
CA TYR A 129 -14.45 10.04 -0.20
C TYR A 129 -14.43 11.54 -0.30
N ASP A 130 -15.38 12.21 0.39
CA ASP A 130 -15.38 13.66 0.58
C ASP A 130 -14.41 14.03 1.71
N THR A 131 -13.13 14.07 1.37
CA THR A 131 -12.03 14.40 2.29
C THR A 131 -11.14 15.49 1.69
N PRO A 132 -10.69 16.48 2.48
CA PRO A 132 -9.79 17.52 1.99
C PRO A 132 -8.34 17.05 1.86
N ALA A 133 -7.98 15.93 2.48
CA ALA A 133 -6.60 15.46 2.52
C ALA A 133 -6.51 13.95 2.70
N VAL A 134 -5.37 13.38 2.33
CA VAL A 134 -4.97 12.01 2.63
C VAL A 134 -3.64 12.01 3.38
N GLY A 135 -3.45 11.09 4.32
CA GLY A 135 -2.24 10.92 5.10
C GLY A 135 -1.49 9.64 4.77
N ALA A 136 -0.23 9.60 5.15
CA ALA A 136 0.58 8.39 5.18
C ALA A 136 1.66 8.50 6.27
N GLY A 137 2.15 7.36 6.77
CA GLY A 137 3.25 7.32 7.70
C GLY A 137 4.40 6.46 7.20
N ALA A 138 5.63 6.90 7.46
CA ALA A 138 6.83 6.12 7.21
C ALA A 138 7.78 6.18 8.40
N PHE A 139 8.40 5.04 8.75
CA PHE A 139 9.46 5.08 9.76
C PHE A 139 10.67 5.86 9.26
N ASP A 140 11.37 6.50 10.18
CA ASP A 140 12.51 7.39 9.93
C ASP A 140 13.65 6.74 9.12
N HIS A 141 13.80 5.43 9.21
CA HIS A 141 14.79 4.64 8.48
C HIS A 141 14.29 4.08 7.12
N ASN A 142 13.00 4.25 6.80
CA ASN A 142 12.43 3.80 5.54
C ASN A 142 12.53 4.89 4.46
N ASP A 143 13.75 5.13 4.00
CA ASP A 143 14.02 6.16 2.99
C ASP A 143 13.30 5.92 1.66
N ALA A 144 13.03 4.67 1.31
CA ALA A 144 12.32 4.33 0.08
C ALA A 144 10.87 4.84 0.13
N SER A 145 10.15 4.57 1.23
CA SER A 145 8.79 5.05 1.43
C SER A 145 8.71 6.58 1.53
N ARG A 146 9.66 7.21 2.24
CA ARG A 146 9.70 8.66 2.38
C ARG A 146 9.88 9.35 1.03
N ARG A 147 10.87 8.90 0.23
CA ARG A 147 11.09 9.43 -1.13
C ARG A 147 9.91 9.21 -2.07
N LEU A 148 9.23 8.06 -1.95
CA LEU A 148 8.03 7.78 -2.73
C LEU A 148 6.93 8.80 -2.40
N LEU A 149 6.63 9.01 -1.12
CA LEU A 149 5.62 9.99 -0.69
C LEU A 149 5.98 11.41 -1.15
N GLU A 150 7.21 11.84 -0.94
CA GLU A 150 7.71 13.15 -1.37
C GLU A 150 7.61 13.33 -2.90
N SER A 151 7.87 12.27 -3.69
CA SER A 151 7.75 12.32 -5.15
C SER A 151 6.30 12.47 -5.65
N LEU A 152 5.33 12.08 -4.84
CA LEU A 152 3.88 12.25 -5.11
C LEU A 152 3.32 13.57 -4.56
N GLY A 153 4.19 14.43 -4.00
CA GLY A 153 3.78 15.73 -3.46
C GLY A 153 3.31 15.70 -2.00
N PHE A 154 3.44 14.56 -1.30
CA PHE A 154 3.18 14.54 0.14
C PHE A 154 4.19 15.41 0.90
N VAL A 155 3.70 16.18 1.86
CA VAL A 155 4.48 17.06 2.72
C VAL A 155 4.64 16.45 4.11
N GLU A 156 5.86 16.51 4.70
CA GLU A 156 6.07 16.13 6.10
C GLU A 156 5.31 17.10 7.02
N GLU A 157 4.34 16.58 7.79
CA GLU A 157 3.53 17.35 8.72
C GLU A 157 4.00 17.23 10.18
N GLY A 158 4.79 16.20 10.47
CA GLY A 158 5.28 15.99 11.82
C GLY A 158 6.00 14.67 12.05
N ARG A 159 6.48 14.51 13.28
CA ARG A 159 7.23 13.33 13.70
C ARG A 159 6.82 12.88 15.09
N ARG A 160 6.48 11.60 15.21
CA ARG A 160 6.26 10.92 16.49
C ARG A 160 7.54 10.23 16.93
N ARG A 161 8.24 10.78 17.90
CA ARG A 161 9.52 10.23 18.38
C ARG A 161 9.32 8.93 19.15
N LYS A 162 10.20 7.93 18.91
CA LYS A 162 10.17 6.60 19.56
C LYS A 162 8.77 5.95 19.48
N PHE A 163 8.13 6.06 18.34
CA PHE A 163 6.75 5.67 18.13
C PHE A 163 6.55 4.17 18.31
N MET A 164 7.48 3.35 17.82
CA MET A 164 7.37 1.90 17.88
C MET A 164 8.74 1.23 18.06
N PHE A 165 8.76 0.10 18.76
CA PHE A 165 9.93 -0.76 18.85
C PHE A 165 9.89 -1.77 17.69
N VAL A 166 10.83 -1.66 16.77
CA VAL A 166 10.92 -2.48 15.55
C VAL A 166 12.35 -2.89 15.35
N ASP A 167 12.56 -4.19 15.09
CA ASP A 167 13.89 -4.75 14.79
C ASP A 167 14.98 -4.30 15.79
N GLY A 168 14.69 -4.49 17.08
CA GLY A 168 15.64 -4.21 18.16
C GLY A 168 15.85 -2.72 18.51
N ALA A 169 15.13 -1.78 17.89
CA ALA A 169 15.28 -0.36 18.15
C ALA A 169 13.94 0.39 18.20
N TYR A 170 13.90 1.49 18.95
CA TYR A 170 12.80 2.44 18.86
C TYR A 170 12.95 3.28 17.61
N ARG A 171 11.88 3.36 16.81
CA ARG A 171 11.82 4.09 15.54
C ARG A 171 10.86 5.27 15.65
N ASP A 172 11.23 6.38 15.04
CA ASP A 172 10.33 7.51 14.86
C ASP A 172 9.38 7.25 13.69
N MET A 173 8.15 7.75 13.78
CA MET A 173 7.21 7.78 12.67
C MET A 173 7.14 9.19 12.11
N VAL A 174 7.49 9.35 10.85
CA VAL A 174 7.31 10.59 10.08
C VAL A 174 5.91 10.56 9.47
N GLN A 175 5.14 11.61 9.72
CA GLN A 175 3.78 11.76 9.23
C GLN A 175 3.78 12.66 8.00
N TYR A 176 3.09 12.24 6.97
CA TYR A 176 2.93 12.94 5.70
C TYR A 176 1.47 13.23 5.41
N GLY A 177 1.20 14.34 4.76
CA GLY A 177 -0.12 14.72 4.26
C GLY A 177 -0.05 15.23 2.83
N LEU A 178 -1.15 15.03 2.11
CA LEU A 178 -1.35 15.58 0.76
C LEU A 178 -2.76 16.16 0.70
N LEU A 179 -2.89 17.42 0.32
CA LEU A 179 -4.18 18.07 0.16
C LEU A 179 -4.78 17.71 -1.21
N ARG A 180 -6.11 17.69 -1.26
CA ARG A 180 -6.86 17.42 -2.49
C ARG A 180 -6.51 18.42 -3.61
N GLU A 181 -6.42 19.70 -3.27
CA GLU A 181 -6.07 20.75 -4.23
C GLU A 181 -4.66 20.57 -4.80
N GLU A 182 -3.68 20.19 -3.97
CA GLU A 182 -2.30 19.93 -4.41
C GLU A 182 -2.24 18.77 -5.40
N TRP A 183 -3.02 17.69 -5.13
CA TRP A 183 -3.11 16.53 -6.03
C TRP A 183 -3.72 16.89 -7.38
N VAL A 184 -4.83 17.63 -7.39
CA VAL A 184 -5.52 18.04 -8.62
C VAL A 184 -4.61 18.95 -9.48
N GLU A 185 -3.92 19.92 -8.86
CA GLU A 185 -2.97 20.80 -9.56
C GLU A 185 -1.81 20.03 -10.19
N ALA A 186 -1.26 19.00 -9.48
CA ALA A 186 -0.19 18.16 -10.00
C ALA A 186 -0.65 17.36 -11.24
N VAL A 187 -1.81 16.70 -11.16
CA VAL A 187 -2.37 15.88 -12.26
C VAL A 187 -2.72 16.74 -13.48
N ASP A 188 -3.24 17.95 -13.29
CA ASP A 188 -3.58 18.85 -14.39
C ASP A 188 -2.32 19.44 -15.08
N SER A 189 -1.21 19.54 -14.36
CA SER A 189 0.07 20.05 -14.93
C SER A 189 0.81 19.00 -15.78
N GLU A 190 0.49 17.71 -15.63
CA GLU A 190 1.08 16.61 -16.43
C GLU A 190 0.31 16.30 -17.73
N ARG A 191 -0.85 16.93 -17.94
CA ARG A 191 -1.69 16.80 -19.15
C ARG A 191 -1.40 17.87 -20.18
#